data_e8f91e912346602bcb68cda07e25d876
#
_entry.id   e8f91e912346602bcb68cda07e25d876
#
_cell.length_a   1.000
_cell.length_b   1.000
_cell.length_c   1.000
_cell.angle_alpha   90.00
_cell.angle_beta   90.00
_cell.angle_gamma   90.00
#
_symmetry.space_group_name_H-M   'P 1'
#
loop_
_entity.id
_entity.type
_entity.pdbx_description
1 polymer ?
#
loop_
_entity_poly.entity_id
_entity_poly.type
_entity_poly.pdbx_seq_one_letter_code
_entity_poly.pdbx_strand_id
1 'polypeptide(L)'
;EEAVRAGDYDVIILDMPASGEALRFLYFPKLVGSLSMRLSGLAGLASGFGRLLQPYLSGSALSSDLIKAEADLLHKLEKLSRLIFDPNVTSLRLVVNADSFSMENAKRTLMSANLYGINVDMIIVNKILSQIRSEDNFLANWADLQHAKVTEARSDFYPLPVKEVPLYNEELKGIEMLKQNAEILFGNQDPSQIFYHERVFEFKSDSSGLTLKVKVPFTKNADFLVERISDRITIKVATNIGYIVNVVPLPAVTLKMKLKAARLSDNELVISFEY
;
A
#
# COMPACT_ATOMS: atom_id res chain seq x y z
N GLU A 1 5.98 13.07 -10.36
CA GLU A 1 7.31 12.86 -10.96
C GLU A 1 7.99 14.21 -11.27
N GLU A 2 7.31 15.14 -11.92
CA GLU A 2 7.88 16.46 -12.27
C GLU A 2 8.30 17.24 -11.02
N ALA A 3 7.47 17.31 -9.98
CA ALA A 3 7.79 17.97 -8.73
C ALA A 3 9.00 17.34 -8.01
N VAL A 4 9.14 16.01 -8.05
CA VAL A 4 10.30 15.31 -7.48
C VAL A 4 11.57 15.60 -8.29
N ARG A 5 11.45 15.72 -9.62
CA ARG A 5 12.61 16.04 -10.48
C ARG A 5 13.07 17.47 -10.35
N ALA A 6 12.14 18.40 -10.19
CA ALA A 6 12.46 19.82 -10.05
C ALA A 6 13.35 20.07 -8.83
N GLY A 7 13.20 19.27 -7.76
CA GLY A 7 13.95 19.44 -6.51
C GLY A 7 13.56 20.70 -5.74
N ASP A 8 12.40 21.28 -6.07
CA ASP A 8 11.91 22.53 -5.48
C ASP A 8 11.26 22.31 -4.11
N TYR A 9 11.01 21.05 -3.73
CA TYR A 9 10.31 20.68 -2.52
C TYR A 9 11.03 19.57 -1.77
N ASP A 10 11.19 19.74 -0.45
CA ASP A 10 11.73 18.72 0.44
C ASP A 10 10.69 17.63 0.73
N VAL A 11 9.40 17.98 0.73
CA VAL A 11 8.27 17.09 1.03
C VAL A 11 7.13 17.33 0.05
N ILE A 12 6.53 16.24 -0.42
CA ILE A 12 5.32 16.27 -1.25
C ILE A 12 4.24 15.48 -0.55
N ILE A 13 3.12 16.14 -0.23
CA ILE A 13 1.96 15.52 0.41
C ILE A 13 0.86 15.35 -0.63
N LEU A 14 0.39 14.10 -0.77
CA LEU A 14 -0.75 13.77 -1.63
C LEU A 14 -1.96 13.51 -0.74
N ASP A 15 -2.96 14.40 -0.79
CA ASP A 15 -4.27 14.15 -0.19
C ASP A 15 -5.02 13.17 -1.09
N MET A 16 -5.30 11.98 -0.55
CA MET A 16 -5.83 10.85 -1.31
C MET A 16 -7.30 10.62 -1.00
N PRO A 17 -8.09 10.13 -1.97
CA PRO A 17 -9.48 9.76 -1.74
C PRO A 17 -9.60 8.60 -0.75
N ALA A 18 -10.82 8.14 -0.47
CA ALA A 18 -11.09 7.04 0.44
C ALA A 18 -10.24 5.80 0.14
N SER A 19 -9.84 5.10 1.17
CA SER A 19 -8.77 4.08 1.20
C SER A 19 -8.74 3.08 0.03
N GLY A 20 -9.90 2.59 -0.41
CA GLY A 20 -9.97 1.61 -1.50
C GLY A 20 -9.55 2.18 -2.85
N GLU A 21 -9.93 3.43 -3.15
CA GLU A 21 -9.54 4.13 -4.39
C GLU A 21 -8.07 4.55 -4.34
N ALA A 22 -7.64 5.13 -3.20
CA ALA A 22 -6.25 5.53 -3.01
C ALA A 22 -5.28 4.39 -3.32
N LEU A 23 -5.50 3.21 -2.73
CA LEU A 23 -4.64 2.05 -2.95
C LEU A 23 -4.65 1.56 -4.40
N ARG A 24 -5.79 1.64 -5.10
CA ARG A 24 -5.87 1.31 -6.53
C ARG A 24 -5.02 2.26 -7.37
N PHE A 25 -5.11 3.58 -7.11
CA PHE A 25 -4.29 4.57 -7.81
C PHE A 25 -2.80 4.36 -7.56
N LEU A 26 -2.41 4.11 -6.33
CA LEU A 26 -1.00 3.86 -5.97
C LEU A 26 -0.46 2.56 -6.58
N TYR A 27 -1.28 1.53 -6.68
CA TYR A 27 -0.88 0.22 -7.22
C TYR A 27 -0.92 0.14 -8.76
N PHE A 28 -1.70 0.99 -9.40
CA PHE A 28 -1.88 1.02 -10.86
C PHE A 28 -0.55 1.09 -11.64
N PRO A 29 0.42 1.96 -11.31
CA PRO A 29 1.70 2.03 -12.01
C PRO A 29 2.46 0.69 -11.99
N LYS A 30 2.40 -0.02 -10.87
CA LYS A 30 3.02 -1.35 -10.72
C LYS A 30 2.36 -2.41 -11.61
N LEU A 31 1.03 -2.39 -11.71
CA LEU A 31 0.28 -3.29 -12.59
C LEU A 31 0.67 -3.07 -14.04
N VAL A 32 0.64 -1.82 -14.51
CA VAL A 32 0.92 -1.47 -15.91
C VAL A 32 2.40 -1.73 -16.24
N GLY A 33 3.34 -1.34 -15.38
CA GLY A 33 4.76 -1.62 -15.57
C GLY A 33 5.05 -3.13 -15.66
N SER A 34 4.34 -3.94 -14.91
CA SER A 34 4.45 -5.40 -14.96
C SER A 34 3.88 -6.01 -16.24
N LEU A 35 2.88 -5.38 -16.85
CA LEU A 35 2.31 -5.79 -18.14
C LEU A 35 3.25 -5.39 -19.28
N SER A 36 3.90 -4.23 -19.22
CA SER A 36 4.82 -3.76 -20.25
C SER A 36 6.04 -4.65 -20.40
N MET A 37 6.61 -5.14 -19.30
CA MET A 37 7.71 -6.11 -19.37
C MET A 37 7.29 -7.43 -20.03
N ARG A 38 6.04 -7.83 -19.90
CA ARG A 38 5.50 -9.01 -20.63
C ARG A 38 5.34 -8.73 -22.12
N LEU A 39 4.87 -7.52 -22.47
CA LEU A 39 4.67 -7.13 -23.86
C LEU A 39 6.01 -6.85 -24.56
N SER A 40 7.02 -6.30 -23.88
CA SER A 40 8.37 -6.12 -24.45
C SER A 40 9.10 -7.46 -24.62
N GLY A 41 8.89 -8.42 -23.75
CA GLY A 41 9.33 -9.82 -24.00
C GLY A 41 8.62 -10.49 -25.18
N LEU A 42 7.35 -10.14 -25.41
CA LEU A 42 6.57 -10.56 -26.58
C LEU A 42 6.84 -9.70 -27.81
N ALA A 43 7.35 -8.46 -27.68
CA ALA A 43 7.68 -7.61 -28.81
C ALA A 43 8.85 -8.15 -29.65
N GLY A 44 9.74 -8.92 -29.03
CA GLY A 44 10.69 -9.77 -29.74
C GLY A 44 10.01 -10.87 -30.58
N LEU A 45 8.88 -11.39 -30.11
CA LEU A 45 8.01 -12.31 -30.84
C LEU A 45 6.97 -11.55 -31.71
N ALA A 46 6.55 -10.35 -31.33
CA ALA A 46 5.60 -9.51 -32.08
C ALA A 46 6.21 -8.93 -33.36
N SER A 47 7.53 -8.82 -33.47
CA SER A 47 8.19 -8.56 -34.76
C SER A 47 7.96 -9.70 -35.76
N GLY A 48 7.78 -10.94 -35.30
CA GLY A 48 7.33 -12.07 -36.11
C GLY A 48 5.82 -12.17 -36.26
N PHE A 49 5.07 -11.94 -35.17
CA PHE A 49 3.59 -12.00 -35.16
C PHE A 49 2.96 -10.75 -35.81
N GLY A 50 3.54 -9.57 -35.66
CA GLY A 50 3.10 -8.36 -36.32
C GLY A 50 3.17 -8.48 -37.84
N ARG A 51 4.18 -9.18 -38.37
CA ARG A 51 4.28 -9.51 -39.81
C ARG A 51 3.18 -10.49 -40.28
N LEU A 52 2.75 -11.41 -39.42
CA LEU A 52 1.66 -12.36 -39.71
C LEU A 52 0.27 -11.71 -39.64
N LEU A 53 0.09 -10.70 -38.79
CA LEU A 53 -1.19 -9.99 -38.63
C LEU A 53 -1.29 -8.74 -39.55
N GLN A 54 -0.19 -8.32 -40.15
CA GLN A 54 -0.15 -7.16 -41.07
C GLN A 54 -1.20 -7.20 -42.18
N PRO A 55 -1.55 -8.36 -42.77
CA PRO A 55 -2.63 -8.41 -43.79
C PRO A 55 -4.03 -8.18 -43.22
N TYR A 56 -4.26 -8.44 -41.94
CA TYR A 56 -5.57 -8.30 -41.25
C TYR A 56 -5.74 -6.92 -40.59
N LEU A 57 -4.64 -6.21 -40.37
CA LEU A 57 -4.63 -4.86 -39.82
C LEU A 57 -4.49 -3.77 -40.89
N SER A 58 -4.80 -4.13 -42.14
CA SER A 58 -4.78 -3.22 -43.29
C SER A 58 -5.77 -2.08 -43.10
N GLY A 59 -5.29 -0.98 -42.58
CA GLY A 59 -6.06 0.28 -42.45
C GLY A 59 -5.49 1.31 -41.48
N SER A 60 -4.73 0.91 -40.50
CA SER A 60 -4.05 1.87 -39.61
C SER A 60 -2.68 1.33 -39.25
N ALA A 61 -1.66 1.76 -39.99
CA ALA A 61 -0.30 1.70 -39.53
C ALA A 61 -0.28 2.41 -38.16
N LEU A 62 -0.02 1.65 -37.09
CA LEU A 62 0.31 2.24 -35.78
C LEU A 62 1.43 3.22 -36.04
N SER A 63 1.16 4.53 -35.96
CA SER A 63 2.15 5.55 -36.27
C SER A 63 3.32 5.33 -35.32
N SER A 64 4.54 5.50 -35.81
CA SER A 64 5.75 5.42 -34.99
C SER A 64 5.67 6.32 -33.74
N ASP A 65 4.89 7.39 -33.83
CA ASP A 65 4.65 8.35 -32.77
C ASP A 65 3.74 7.79 -31.66
N LEU A 66 2.76 6.96 -32.01
CA LEU A 66 1.91 6.29 -31.02
C LEU A 66 2.71 5.26 -30.22
N ILE A 67 3.56 4.48 -30.88
CA ILE A 67 4.44 3.50 -30.22
C ILE A 67 5.43 4.20 -29.30
N LYS A 68 6.00 5.35 -29.71
CA LYS A 68 6.88 6.15 -28.85
C LYS A 68 6.14 6.72 -27.65
N ALA A 69 4.94 7.28 -27.85
CA ALA A 69 4.12 7.84 -26.77
C ALA A 69 3.72 6.76 -25.75
N GLU A 70 3.41 5.56 -26.20
CA GLU A 70 3.13 4.41 -25.33
C GLU A 70 4.37 4.01 -24.53
N ALA A 71 5.53 3.89 -25.16
CA ALA A 71 6.79 3.57 -24.51
C ALA A 71 7.18 4.62 -23.46
N ASP A 72 7.01 5.91 -23.77
CA ASP A 72 7.25 7.01 -22.85
C ASP A 72 6.31 6.97 -21.63
N LEU A 73 5.03 6.68 -21.86
CA LEU A 73 4.06 6.51 -20.77
C LEU A 73 4.45 5.35 -19.85
N LEU A 74 4.79 4.21 -20.41
CA LEU A 74 5.21 3.03 -19.64
C LEU A 74 6.47 3.31 -18.83
N HIS A 75 7.43 4.01 -19.41
CA HIS A 75 8.65 4.42 -18.70
C HIS A 75 8.37 5.40 -17.54
N LYS A 76 7.44 6.35 -17.73
CA LYS A 76 6.98 7.25 -16.66
C LYS A 76 6.27 6.49 -15.54
N LEU A 77 5.42 5.54 -15.89
CA LEU A 77 4.73 4.70 -14.89
C LEU A 77 5.69 3.80 -14.12
N GLU A 78 6.73 3.28 -14.77
CA GLU A 78 7.77 2.51 -14.08
C GLU A 78 8.55 3.37 -13.08
N LYS A 79 8.96 4.59 -13.48
CA LYS A 79 9.62 5.52 -12.56
C LYS A 79 8.73 5.90 -11.38
N LEU A 80 7.46 6.20 -11.66
CA LEU A 80 6.49 6.51 -10.62
C LEU A 80 6.30 5.31 -9.66
N SER A 81 6.23 4.11 -10.19
CA SER A 81 6.17 2.88 -9.40
C SER A 81 7.38 2.76 -8.46
N ARG A 82 8.59 3.00 -8.96
CA ARG A 82 9.80 2.95 -8.12
C ARG A 82 9.75 3.94 -6.96
N LEU A 83 9.25 5.16 -7.19
CA LEU A 83 9.10 6.17 -6.14
C LEU A 83 8.05 5.73 -5.09
N ILE A 84 6.88 5.27 -5.53
CA ILE A 84 5.76 4.89 -4.64
C ILE A 84 6.15 3.70 -3.74
N PHE A 85 6.91 2.75 -4.28
CA PHE A 85 7.25 1.51 -3.57
C PHE A 85 8.62 1.53 -2.89
N ASP A 86 9.32 2.67 -2.92
CA ASP A 86 10.52 2.86 -2.11
C ASP A 86 10.12 3.31 -0.70
N PRO A 87 10.30 2.47 0.32
CA PRO A 87 9.91 2.79 1.69
C PRO A 87 10.76 3.90 2.33
N ASN A 88 11.88 4.28 1.70
CA ASN A 88 12.72 5.39 2.16
C ASN A 88 12.25 6.74 1.58
N VAL A 89 11.42 6.70 0.54
CA VAL A 89 10.95 7.90 -0.18
C VAL A 89 9.46 8.15 0.08
N THR A 90 8.65 7.10 0.09
CA THR A 90 7.19 7.21 0.17
C THR A 90 6.64 6.40 1.34
N SER A 91 5.79 7.03 2.12
CA SER A 91 4.98 6.38 3.14
C SER A 91 3.52 6.80 3.04
N LEU A 92 2.64 5.94 3.52
CA LEU A 92 1.20 6.17 3.63
C LEU A 92 0.84 6.38 5.10
N ARG A 93 0.10 7.44 5.42
CA ARG A 93 -0.47 7.72 6.73
C ARG A 93 -1.98 7.51 6.68
N LEU A 94 -2.49 6.66 7.55
CA LEU A 94 -3.92 6.39 7.62
C LEU A 94 -4.57 7.33 8.62
N VAL A 95 -5.52 8.14 8.16
CA VAL A 95 -6.32 9.03 9.01
C VAL A 95 -7.69 8.40 9.22
N VAL A 96 -8.09 8.20 10.46
CA VAL A 96 -9.30 7.48 10.85
C VAL A 96 -10.03 8.20 11.97
N ASN A 97 -11.32 7.93 12.13
CA ASN A 97 -12.07 8.37 13.31
C ASN A 97 -12.09 7.26 14.37
N ALA A 98 -12.34 7.65 15.63
CA ALA A 98 -12.42 6.72 16.76
C ALA A 98 -13.78 6.01 16.84
N ASP A 99 -14.20 5.36 15.76
CA ASP A 99 -15.40 4.54 15.68
C ASP A 99 -15.07 3.17 15.08
N SER A 100 -15.91 2.17 15.37
CA SER A 100 -15.66 0.78 14.96
C SER A 100 -15.57 0.60 13.45
N PHE A 101 -16.38 1.33 12.67
CA PHE A 101 -16.39 1.22 11.22
C PHE A 101 -15.08 1.76 10.61
N SER A 102 -14.66 2.95 11.07
CA SER A 102 -13.40 3.58 10.61
C SER A 102 -12.19 2.73 10.98
N MET A 103 -12.16 2.16 12.20
CA MET A 103 -11.06 1.29 12.64
C MET A 103 -10.98 -0.01 11.82
N GLU A 104 -12.10 -0.68 11.57
CA GLU A 104 -12.13 -1.87 10.72
C GLU A 104 -11.73 -1.57 9.28
N ASN A 105 -12.08 -0.40 8.76
CA ASN A 105 -11.65 0.04 7.44
C ASN A 105 -10.14 0.32 7.40
N ALA A 106 -9.58 0.91 8.46
CA ALA A 106 -8.14 1.11 8.60
C ALA A 106 -7.36 -0.21 8.64
N LYS A 107 -7.85 -1.21 9.40
CA LYS A 107 -7.25 -2.55 9.43
C LYS A 107 -7.21 -3.19 8.04
N ARG A 108 -8.29 -3.10 7.28
CA ARG A 108 -8.36 -3.58 5.89
C ARG A 108 -7.43 -2.81 4.96
N THR A 109 -7.33 -1.50 5.15
CA THR A 109 -6.44 -0.65 4.36
C THR A 109 -4.98 -0.99 4.63
N LEU A 110 -4.59 -1.17 5.90
CA LEU A 110 -3.24 -1.60 6.27
C LEU A 110 -2.89 -2.96 5.66
N MET A 111 -3.79 -3.95 5.78
CA MET A 111 -3.60 -5.26 5.17
C MET A 111 -3.42 -5.15 3.65
N SER A 112 -4.25 -4.34 2.99
CA SER A 112 -4.18 -4.14 1.54
C SER A 112 -2.89 -3.44 1.12
N ALA A 113 -2.47 -2.40 1.86
CA ALA A 113 -1.21 -1.68 1.63
C ALA A 113 -0.03 -2.64 1.76
N ASN A 114 0.01 -3.46 2.81
CA ASN A 114 1.04 -4.47 3.01
C ASN A 114 1.08 -5.48 1.85
N LEU A 115 -0.07 -6.01 1.43
CA LEU A 115 -0.15 -6.92 0.29
C LEU A 115 0.33 -6.27 -1.01
N TYR A 116 0.04 -5.00 -1.22
CA TYR A 116 0.52 -4.26 -2.39
C TYR A 116 2.00 -3.86 -2.30
N GLY A 117 2.60 -3.93 -1.12
CA GLY A 117 3.98 -3.53 -0.88
C GLY A 117 4.15 -2.03 -0.67
N ILE A 118 3.11 -1.35 -0.19
CA ILE A 118 3.12 0.07 0.16
C ILE A 118 3.42 0.21 1.64
N ASN A 119 4.43 1.01 1.98
CA ASN A 119 4.80 1.27 3.37
C ASN A 119 3.76 2.16 4.04
N VAL A 120 3.22 1.71 5.18
CA VAL A 120 2.40 2.52 6.09
C VAL A 120 3.25 2.86 7.29
N ASP A 121 3.39 4.14 7.62
CA ASP A 121 4.29 4.59 8.68
C ASP A 121 3.59 5.12 9.93
N MET A 122 2.29 5.38 9.87
CA MET A 122 1.56 5.97 11.00
C MET A 122 0.04 5.82 10.85
N ILE A 123 -0.64 5.72 11.99
CA ILE A 123 -2.10 5.88 12.11
C ILE A 123 -2.39 7.20 12.83
N ILE A 124 -3.30 8.00 12.31
CA ILE A 124 -3.75 9.25 12.94
C ILE A 124 -5.23 9.10 13.26
N VAL A 125 -5.57 9.09 14.54
CA VAL A 125 -6.96 9.04 15.00
C VAL A 125 -7.45 10.47 15.18
N ASN A 126 -8.42 10.86 14.34
CA ASN A 126 -8.88 12.23 14.22
C ASN A 126 -10.16 12.48 15.05
N LYS A 127 -10.38 13.74 15.43
CA LYS A 127 -11.59 14.23 16.10
C LYS A 127 -11.85 13.56 17.46
N ILE A 128 -10.82 13.43 18.26
CA ILE A 128 -10.91 12.89 19.62
C ILE A 128 -11.49 13.96 20.55
N LEU A 129 -12.59 13.61 21.18
CA LEU A 129 -13.18 14.47 22.20
C LEU A 129 -12.23 14.57 23.41
N SER A 130 -11.97 15.78 23.86
CA SER A 130 -11.28 15.98 25.15
C SER A 130 -12.09 15.33 26.27
N GLN A 131 -11.40 14.81 27.28
CA GLN A 131 -12.10 14.34 28.49
C GLN A 131 -12.75 15.54 29.17
N ILE A 132 -14.00 15.76 28.84
CA ILE A 132 -14.81 16.82 29.45
C ILE A 132 -15.41 16.22 30.73
N ARG A 133 -15.02 16.74 31.88
CA ARG A 133 -15.81 16.60 33.11
C ARG A 133 -17.03 17.52 32.96
N SER A 134 -17.97 17.18 32.10
CA SER A 134 -19.22 17.89 31.97
C SER A 134 -20.30 17.14 32.71
N GLU A 135 -21.30 17.86 33.22
CA GLU A 135 -22.53 17.26 33.75
C GLU A 135 -23.34 16.57 32.64
N ASP A 136 -22.94 16.72 31.38
CA ASP A 136 -23.52 16.07 30.23
C ASP A 136 -22.98 14.64 30.08
N ASN A 137 -23.71 13.68 30.60
CA ASN A 137 -23.38 12.25 30.55
C ASN A 137 -23.23 11.73 29.12
N PHE A 138 -23.86 12.33 28.12
CA PHE A 138 -23.78 11.87 26.73
C PHE A 138 -22.39 12.11 26.14
N LEU A 139 -21.87 13.32 26.22
CA LEU A 139 -20.54 13.66 25.69
C LEU A 139 -19.43 12.96 26.47
N ALA A 140 -19.58 12.81 27.79
CA ALA A 140 -18.61 12.08 28.60
C ALA A 140 -18.53 10.59 28.19
N ASN A 141 -19.68 9.92 28.05
CA ASN A 141 -19.72 8.54 27.59
C ASN A 141 -19.13 8.37 26.17
N TRP A 142 -19.36 9.35 25.28
CA TRP A 142 -18.82 9.31 23.93
C TRP A 142 -17.29 9.48 23.92
N ALA A 143 -16.75 10.38 24.75
CA ALA A 143 -15.32 10.54 24.95
C ALA A 143 -14.67 9.26 25.48
N ASP A 144 -15.26 8.61 26.48
CA ASP A 144 -14.77 7.37 27.03
C ASP A 144 -14.74 6.23 25.99
N LEU A 145 -15.78 6.12 25.17
CA LEU A 145 -15.81 5.17 24.04
C LEU A 145 -14.70 5.44 23.01
N GLN A 146 -14.44 6.70 22.67
CA GLN A 146 -13.36 7.07 21.76
C GLN A 146 -11.98 6.73 22.34
N HIS A 147 -11.74 7.04 23.63
CA HIS A 147 -10.48 6.70 24.29
C HIS A 147 -10.24 5.19 24.38
N ALA A 148 -11.31 4.41 24.63
CA ALA A 148 -11.23 2.95 24.57
C ALA A 148 -10.83 2.47 23.16
N LYS A 149 -11.41 3.06 22.10
CA LYS A 149 -11.06 2.76 20.71
C LYS A 149 -9.63 3.16 20.34
N VAL A 150 -9.12 4.26 20.85
CA VAL A 150 -7.71 4.66 20.66
C VAL A 150 -6.78 3.65 21.35
N THR A 151 -7.12 3.21 22.54
CA THR A 151 -6.35 2.19 23.28
C THR A 151 -6.32 0.86 22.51
N GLU A 152 -7.47 0.42 21.99
CA GLU A 152 -7.57 -0.73 21.10
C GLU A 152 -6.71 -0.55 19.85
N ALA A 153 -6.78 0.63 19.20
CA ALA A 153 -5.98 0.93 18.00
C ALA A 153 -4.47 0.85 18.26
N ARG A 154 -3.98 1.32 19.41
CA ARG A 154 -2.55 1.20 19.76
C ARG A 154 -2.09 -0.25 19.88
N SER A 155 -2.95 -1.14 20.35
CA SER A 155 -2.67 -2.57 20.40
C SER A 155 -2.75 -3.22 19.03
N ASP A 156 -3.81 -2.93 18.27
CA ASP A 156 -4.11 -3.58 17.00
C ASP A 156 -3.11 -3.18 15.90
N PHE A 157 -2.72 -1.91 15.87
CA PHE A 157 -1.78 -1.41 14.85
C PHE A 157 -0.31 -1.50 15.27
N TYR A 158 -0.01 -2.02 16.46
CA TYR A 158 1.38 -2.22 16.84
C TYR A 158 2.16 -2.99 15.74
N PRO A 159 3.41 -2.58 15.37
CA PRO A 159 4.23 -1.56 16.00
C PRO A 159 4.11 -0.14 15.36
N LEU A 160 3.10 0.12 14.56
CA LEU A 160 2.88 1.46 13.97
C LEU A 160 2.57 2.49 15.07
N PRO A 161 3.15 3.68 15.03
CA PRO A 161 2.77 4.76 15.92
C PRO A 161 1.33 5.20 15.66
N VAL A 162 0.57 5.36 16.73
CA VAL A 162 -0.79 5.89 16.72
C VAL A 162 -0.79 7.27 17.35
N LYS A 163 -1.11 8.29 16.57
CA LYS A 163 -1.22 9.68 17.00
C LYS A 163 -2.69 10.10 17.08
N GLU A 164 -3.00 11.08 17.91
CA GLU A 164 -4.35 11.58 18.14
C GLU A 164 -4.47 13.06 17.79
N VAL A 165 -5.55 13.43 17.11
CA VAL A 165 -5.92 14.82 16.83
C VAL A 165 -7.18 15.13 17.60
N PRO A 166 -7.19 16.15 18.47
CA PRO A 166 -8.38 16.53 19.21
C PRO A 166 -9.47 17.09 18.29
N LEU A 167 -10.72 16.96 18.71
CA LEU A 167 -11.80 17.71 18.12
C LEU A 167 -11.74 19.15 18.65
N TYR A 168 -11.54 20.10 17.74
CA TYR A 168 -11.50 21.52 18.06
C TYR A 168 -12.92 22.11 18.13
N ASN A 169 -13.08 23.15 18.92
CA ASN A 169 -14.37 23.86 19.04
C ASN A 169 -14.71 24.71 17.80
N GLU A 170 -13.73 24.92 16.95
CA GLU A 170 -13.84 25.68 15.71
C GLU A 170 -13.06 25.02 14.59
N GLU A 171 -13.29 25.45 13.37
CA GLU A 171 -12.58 24.92 12.19
C GLU A 171 -11.11 25.34 12.21
N LEU A 172 -10.21 24.36 11.96
CA LEU A 172 -8.77 24.64 11.84
C LEU A 172 -8.49 25.54 10.64
N LYS A 173 -8.29 26.82 10.91
CA LYS A 173 -8.00 27.84 9.88
C LYS A 173 -6.76 28.65 10.24
N GLY A 174 -5.97 28.94 9.21
CA GLY A 174 -4.78 29.76 9.32
C GLY A 174 -3.57 29.03 9.90
N ILE A 175 -2.41 29.64 9.70
CA ILE A 175 -1.11 29.03 9.99
C ILE A 175 -0.92 28.75 11.48
N GLU A 176 -1.40 29.61 12.36
CA GLU A 176 -1.19 29.49 13.80
C GLU A 176 -1.94 28.27 14.38
N MET A 177 -3.21 28.05 13.99
CA MET A 177 -3.94 26.86 14.41
C MET A 177 -3.34 25.58 13.82
N LEU A 178 -2.85 25.61 12.59
CA LEU A 178 -2.17 24.48 11.98
C LEU A 178 -0.84 24.16 12.69
N LYS A 179 -0.08 25.17 13.13
CA LYS A 179 1.13 24.97 13.94
C LYS A 179 0.81 24.31 15.29
N GLN A 180 -0.21 24.82 15.99
CA GLN A 180 -0.66 24.22 17.26
C GLN A 180 -1.07 22.76 17.08
N ASN A 181 -1.80 22.45 16.02
CA ASN A 181 -2.16 21.07 15.71
C ASN A 181 -0.93 20.21 15.39
N ALA A 182 0.05 20.75 14.67
CA ALA A 182 1.30 20.06 14.38
C ALA A 182 2.12 19.79 15.65
N GLU A 183 2.18 20.73 16.59
CA GLU A 183 2.83 20.56 17.90
C GLU A 183 2.15 19.46 18.73
N ILE A 184 0.81 19.39 18.71
CA ILE A 184 0.06 18.33 19.40
C ILE A 184 0.40 16.95 18.77
N LEU A 185 0.45 16.86 17.45
CA LEU A 185 0.70 15.62 16.75
C LEU A 185 2.17 15.15 16.86
N PHE A 186 3.10 16.06 16.64
CA PHE A 186 4.50 15.69 16.42
C PHE A 186 5.44 16.16 17.56
N GLY A 187 5.04 17.17 18.35
CA GLY A 187 5.90 17.77 19.35
C GLY A 187 7.20 18.25 18.72
N ASN A 188 8.33 17.72 19.18
CA ASN A 188 9.66 18.03 18.64
C ASN A 188 10.11 17.10 17.51
N GLN A 189 9.24 16.17 17.06
CA GLN A 189 9.57 15.25 15.97
C GLN A 189 9.37 15.95 14.62
N ASP A 190 10.27 15.71 13.67
CA ASP A 190 10.12 16.19 12.31
C ASP A 190 8.96 15.45 11.64
N PRO A 191 7.87 16.13 11.21
CA PRO A 191 6.73 15.49 10.57
C PRO A 191 7.05 14.91 9.18
N SER A 192 8.16 15.30 8.56
CA SER A 192 8.58 14.81 7.26
C SER A 192 9.25 13.44 7.31
N GLN A 193 9.78 13.05 8.47
CA GLN A 193 10.42 11.75 8.63
C GLN A 193 9.42 10.60 8.49
N ILE A 194 9.89 9.46 8.01
CA ILE A 194 9.13 8.22 8.00
C ILE A 194 9.26 7.57 9.38
N PHE A 195 8.14 7.41 10.09
CA PHE A 195 8.13 6.97 11.50
C PHE A 195 8.26 5.46 11.66
N TYR A 196 7.96 4.71 10.61
CA TYR A 196 8.06 3.26 10.63
C TYR A 196 8.46 2.73 9.26
N HIS A 197 9.52 1.92 9.24
CA HIS A 197 10.02 1.25 8.04
C HIS A 197 9.85 -0.25 8.20
N GLU A 198 9.06 -0.85 7.34
CA GLU A 198 8.90 -2.28 7.32
C GLU A 198 8.99 -2.84 5.90
N ARG A 199 9.66 -3.99 5.78
CA ARG A 199 9.63 -4.74 4.52
C ARG A 199 8.34 -5.55 4.47
N VAL A 200 7.45 -5.20 3.58
CA VAL A 200 6.19 -5.91 3.36
C VAL A 200 6.43 -7.31 2.81
N PHE A 201 7.48 -7.47 2.00
CA PHE A 201 7.91 -8.74 1.44
C PHE A 201 9.36 -9.01 1.82
N GLU A 202 9.62 -10.17 2.39
CA GLU A 202 10.97 -10.63 2.71
C GLU A 202 11.24 -11.97 2.02
N PHE A 203 12.30 -12.01 1.21
CA PHE A 203 12.80 -13.26 0.66
C PHE A 203 13.99 -13.72 1.49
N LYS A 204 13.90 -14.94 2.04
CA LYS A 204 15.01 -15.62 2.72
C LYS A 204 15.38 -16.87 1.96
N SER A 205 16.67 -17.03 1.64
CA SER A 205 17.21 -18.24 1.03
C SER A 205 18.06 -18.98 2.06
N ASP A 206 17.86 -20.28 2.15
CA ASP A 206 18.66 -21.19 2.95
C ASP A 206 19.05 -22.44 2.14
N SER A 207 19.71 -23.41 2.80
CA SER A 207 20.13 -24.66 2.16
C SER A 207 18.96 -25.53 1.69
N SER A 208 17.75 -25.32 2.18
CA SER A 208 16.55 -26.11 1.87
C SER A 208 15.71 -25.50 0.74
N GLY A 209 15.90 -24.21 0.44
CA GLY A 209 15.13 -23.52 -0.59
C GLY A 209 15.01 -22.02 -0.39
N LEU A 210 13.90 -21.46 -0.85
CA LEU A 210 13.55 -20.06 -0.71
C LEU A 210 12.23 -19.91 0.05
N THR A 211 12.19 -18.94 0.95
CA THR A 211 10.98 -18.57 1.67
C THR A 211 10.61 -17.12 1.37
N LEU A 212 9.36 -16.90 0.99
CA LEU A 212 8.75 -15.58 0.89
C LEU A 212 7.85 -15.37 2.11
N LYS A 213 8.10 -14.32 2.87
CA LYS A 213 7.24 -13.84 3.95
C LYS A 213 6.47 -12.61 3.51
N VAL A 214 5.17 -12.60 3.75
CA VAL A 214 4.26 -11.50 3.44
C VAL A 214 3.46 -11.17 4.69
N LYS A 215 3.48 -9.93 5.14
CA LYS A 215 2.65 -9.50 6.27
C LYS A 215 1.20 -9.37 5.85
N VAL A 216 0.34 -10.06 6.56
CA VAL A 216 -1.11 -10.10 6.34
C VAL A 216 -1.85 -10.00 7.68
N PRO A 217 -1.74 -8.85 8.36
CA PRO A 217 -2.40 -8.66 9.65
C PRO A 217 -3.92 -8.85 9.52
N PHE A 218 -4.55 -9.28 10.59
CA PHE A 218 -6.01 -9.47 10.69
C PHE A 218 -6.61 -10.56 9.77
N THR A 219 -5.79 -11.43 9.21
CA THR A 219 -6.24 -12.53 8.35
C THR A 219 -6.40 -13.81 9.18
N LYS A 220 -7.53 -14.51 9.00
CA LYS A 220 -7.78 -15.81 9.62
C LYS A 220 -7.22 -16.95 8.77
N ASN A 221 -6.85 -18.06 9.40
CA ASN A 221 -6.14 -19.18 8.76
C ASN A 221 -6.79 -19.77 7.50
N ALA A 222 -8.10 -19.66 7.33
CA ALA A 222 -8.82 -20.23 6.18
C ALA A 222 -9.00 -19.25 5.01
N ASP A 223 -8.53 -18.02 5.13
CA ASP A 223 -8.99 -16.94 4.28
C ASP A 223 -7.97 -16.53 3.21
N PHE A 224 -7.06 -17.42 2.84
CA PHE A 224 -6.08 -17.12 1.80
C PHE A 224 -5.92 -18.25 0.77
N LEU A 225 -5.62 -17.86 -0.46
CA LEU A 225 -5.24 -18.74 -1.55
C LEU A 225 -3.93 -18.25 -2.16
N VAL A 226 -2.99 -19.16 -2.38
CA VAL A 226 -1.70 -18.87 -3.03
C VAL A 226 -1.58 -19.72 -4.28
N GLU A 227 -1.44 -19.05 -5.41
CA GLU A 227 -1.26 -19.70 -6.72
C GLU A 227 0.04 -19.22 -7.36
N ARG A 228 0.81 -20.14 -7.89
CA ARG A 228 1.98 -19.80 -8.70
C ARG A 228 1.65 -19.82 -10.18
N ILE A 229 1.98 -18.74 -10.86
CA ILE A 229 1.84 -18.63 -12.31
C ILE A 229 3.18 -18.16 -12.88
N SER A 230 3.95 -19.11 -13.43
CA SER A 230 5.29 -18.85 -13.99
C SER A 230 6.25 -18.20 -12.97
N ASP A 231 6.63 -16.96 -13.20
CA ASP A 231 7.55 -16.13 -12.40
C ASP A 231 6.86 -15.30 -11.31
N ARG A 232 5.62 -15.64 -10.95
CA ARG A 232 4.81 -14.84 -10.02
C ARG A 232 4.03 -15.73 -9.05
N ILE A 233 3.79 -15.17 -7.89
CA ILE A 233 2.83 -15.69 -6.91
C ILE A 233 1.63 -14.76 -6.88
N THR A 234 0.45 -15.31 -7.04
CA THR A 234 -0.82 -14.63 -6.77
C THR A 234 -1.29 -15.01 -5.38
N ILE A 235 -1.43 -14.02 -4.52
CA ILE A 235 -1.94 -14.15 -3.16
C ILE A 235 -3.35 -13.55 -3.16
N LYS A 236 -4.36 -14.36 -2.83
CA LYS A 236 -5.74 -13.91 -2.63
C LYS A 236 -6.06 -14.04 -1.15
N VAL A 237 -6.49 -12.95 -0.54
CA VAL A 237 -6.90 -12.93 0.87
C VAL A 237 -8.37 -12.57 0.93
N ALA A 238 -9.17 -13.41 1.55
CA ALA A 238 -10.59 -13.16 1.76
C ALA A 238 -10.77 -12.07 2.83
N THR A 239 -11.70 -11.17 2.58
CA THR A 239 -12.13 -10.14 3.51
C THR A 239 -13.66 -10.11 3.59
N ASN A 240 -14.21 -9.39 4.55
CA ASN A 240 -15.67 -9.27 4.71
C ASN A 240 -16.37 -8.61 3.49
N ILE A 241 -15.62 -7.96 2.60
CA ILE A 241 -16.13 -7.22 1.44
C ILE A 241 -15.62 -7.78 0.10
N GLY A 242 -15.00 -8.97 0.09
CA GLY A 242 -14.46 -9.61 -1.10
C GLY A 242 -13.00 -10.02 -0.96
N TYR A 243 -12.35 -10.28 -2.09
CA TYR A 243 -10.96 -10.71 -2.10
C TYR A 243 -10.03 -9.55 -2.39
N ILE A 244 -8.91 -9.49 -1.64
CA ILE A 244 -7.75 -8.70 -2.00
C ILE A 244 -6.80 -9.62 -2.76
N VAL A 245 -6.37 -9.18 -3.93
CA VAL A 245 -5.47 -9.95 -4.79
C VAL A 245 -4.17 -9.19 -4.96
N ASN A 246 -3.05 -9.81 -4.64
CA ASN A 246 -1.74 -9.28 -4.94
C ASN A 246 -0.93 -10.24 -5.80
N VAL A 247 -0.10 -9.69 -6.67
CA VAL A 247 0.81 -10.43 -7.52
C VAL A 247 2.24 -10.04 -7.15
N VAL A 248 2.97 -10.97 -6.54
CA VAL A 248 4.36 -10.79 -6.14
C VAL A 248 5.27 -11.40 -7.21
N PRO A 249 6.13 -10.61 -7.86
CA PRO A 249 7.13 -11.15 -8.77
C PRO A 249 8.16 -11.95 -7.98
N LEU A 250 8.51 -13.09 -8.50
CA LEU A 250 9.48 -14.01 -7.89
C LEU A 250 10.89 -13.75 -8.45
N PRO A 251 11.94 -13.87 -7.62
CA PRO A 251 13.31 -13.86 -8.10
C PRO A 251 13.58 -14.95 -9.13
N ALA A 252 14.48 -14.70 -10.07
CA ALA A 252 14.80 -15.66 -11.15
C ALA A 252 15.24 -17.05 -10.65
N VAL A 253 15.84 -17.12 -9.45
CA VAL A 253 16.24 -18.39 -8.82
C VAL A 253 15.05 -19.33 -8.60
N THR A 254 13.86 -18.79 -8.41
CA THR A 254 12.64 -19.59 -8.18
C THR A 254 12.11 -20.27 -9.44
N LEU A 255 12.59 -19.93 -10.63
CA LEU A 255 12.15 -20.56 -11.88
C LEU A 255 12.39 -22.08 -11.89
N LYS A 256 13.41 -22.54 -11.16
CA LYS A 256 13.75 -23.96 -11.00
C LYS A 256 13.14 -24.60 -9.76
N MET A 257 12.42 -23.84 -8.95
CA MET A 257 11.82 -24.27 -7.69
C MET A 257 10.32 -24.52 -7.85
N LYS A 258 9.75 -25.38 -7.03
CA LYS A 258 8.31 -25.63 -6.92
C LYS A 258 7.76 -24.95 -5.67
N LEU A 259 6.52 -24.52 -5.73
CA LEU A 259 5.79 -24.08 -4.54
C LEU A 259 5.54 -25.30 -3.65
N LYS A 260 6.12 -25.31 -2.44
CA LYS A 260 6.01 -26.42 -1.49
C LYS A 260 4.82 -26.26 -0.56
N ALA A 261 4.73 -25.12 0.08
CA ALA A 261 3.70 -24.83 1.08
C ALA A 261 3.45 -23.34 1.22
N ALA A 262 2.23 -22.99 1.65
CA ALA A 262 1.89 -21.68 2.14
C ALA A 262 1.20 -21.84 3.50
N ARG A 263 1.65 -21.10 4.52
CA ARG A 263 1.13 -21.16 5.89
C ARG A 263 1.00 -19.76 6.44
N LEU A 264 -0.08 -19.52 7.16
CA LEU A 264 -0.27 -18.30 7.93
C LEU A 264 0.18 -18.57 9.38
N SER A 265 1.08 -17.75 9.90
CA SER A 265 1.56 -17.78 11.28
C SER A 265 1.79 -16.35 11.74
N ASP A 266 1.25 -15.98 12.91
CA ASP A 266 1.49 -14.69 13.57
C ASP A 266 1.31 -13.46 12.64
N ASN A 267 0.23 -13.44 11.85
CA ASN A 267 -0.06 -12.41 10.85
C ASN A 267 0.95 -12.34 9.67
N GLU A 268 1.80 -13.35 9.50
CA GLU A 268 2.66 -13.50 8.33
C GLU A 268 2.23 -14.70 7.49
N LEU A 269 2.07 -14.49 6.18
CA LEU A 269 1.94 -15.57 5.22
C LEU A 269 3.33 -16.01 4.79
N VAL A 270 3.71 -17.21 5.18
CA VAL A 270 5.01 -17.83 4.87
C VAL A 270 4.84 -18.79 3.71
N ILE A 271 5.46 -18.49 2.58
CA ILE A 271 5.39 -19.26 1.33
C ILE A 271 6.77 -19.87 1.07
N SER A 272 6.84 -21.18 1.02
CA SER A 272 8.10 -21.93 0.87
C SER A 272 8.20 -22.54 -0.53
N PHE A 273 9.42 -22.48 -1.10
CA PHE A 273 9.79 -23.04 -2.39
C PHE A 273 10.94 -24.04 -2.19
N GLU A 274 10.90 -25.15 -2.94
CA GLU A 274 11.96 -26.16 -2.97
C GLU A 274 12.40 -26.47 -4.41
N TYR A 275 13.62 -27.00 -4.57
CA TYR A 275 14.16 -27.44 -5.86
C TYR A 275 13.46 -28.66 -6.44
#